data_0cbda7de3d254d460a00b53eaccb2711
#
_entry.id   0cbda7de3d254d460a00b53eaccb2711
#
_cell.length_a   1.000
_cell.length_b   1.000
_cell.length_c   1.000
_cell.angle_alpha   90.00
_cell.angle_beta   90.00
_cell.angle_gamma   90.00
#
_symmetry.space_group_name_H-M   'P 1'
#
loop_
_entity.id
_entity.type
_entity.pdbx_description
1 polymer ?
#
loop_
_entity_poly.entity_id
_entity_poly.type
_entity_poly.pdbx_seq_one_letter_code
_entity_poly.pdbx_strand_id
1 'polypeptide(L)'
;MTKYEIPIESKKKKSARIPIDKLHDFDGHPFKVTDNEDMDKLVESIKLQGIINPLIVRQKDNTTDEYEVISGHRRLHASKRAGLTEVPALIYPYTKTEAAIAVVDSNLHRERILPSEKAFAYKMKMEALKEQGKRTDLTLSQVATKSDTATAIGKETNESRDQVFRYIRLTNLIPELLQLVDEERIALTPAVELSYLTEQEQYDLMSTIESEDCTPSLSQAQRLKKLSQAGTLNADKIFAVMSEEKGNQKERISFPYEDIRRFFPKSYTQKDVYNAILKLIGDDHMRRERARKNRDER
;
A
#
# COMPACT_ATOMS: atom_id res chain seq x y z
N MET A 1 21.47 8.98 -17.44
CA MET A 1 21.50 7.51 -17.28
C MET A 1 21.68 7.23 -15.79
N THR A 2 20.67 6.71 -15.14
CA THR A 2 20.73 6.35 -13.72
C THR A 2 21.61 5.12 -13.56
N LYS A 3 22.50 5.14 -12.58
CA LYS A 3 23.56 4.13 -12.28
C LYS A 3 23.02 2.70 -12.03
N TYR A 4 21.71 2.48 -12.14
CA TYR A 4 20.99 1.25 -11.76
C TYR A 4 20.12 0.67 -12.90
N GLU A 5 20.16 1.24 -14.10
CA GLU A 5 19.48 0.61 -15.24
C GLU A 5 20.25 -0.66 -15.63
N ILE A 6 19.61 -1.82 -15.47
CA ILE A 6 20.04 -3.04 -16.12
C ILE A 6 19.46 -2.97 -17.53
N PRO A 7 20.28 -2.73 -18.57
CA PRO A 7 19.75 -2.72 -19.92
C PRO A 7 19.29 -4.14 -20.25
N ILE A 8 17.98 -4.36 -20.26
CA ILE A 8 17.37 -5.63 -20.67
C ILE A 8 17.92 -6.04 -22.05
N GLU A 9 18.31 -5.07 -22.87
CA GLU A 9 18.78 -5.28 -24.26
C GLU A 9 20.25 -5.75 -24.36
N SER A 10 21.10 -5.61 -23.33
CA SER A 10 22.55 -5.86 -23.46
C SER A 10 22.98 -7.32 -23.23
N LYS A 11 22.11 -8.17 -22.66
CA LYS A 11 22.44 -9.58 -22.38
C LYS A 11 22.01 -10.49 -23.52
N LYS A 12 22.88 -11.43 -23.93
CA LYS A 12 22.54 -12.44 -24.93
C LYS A 12 21.38 -13.33 -24.44
N LYS A 13 20.19 -13.14 -25.00
CA LYS A 13 19.00 -13.94 -24.73
C LYS A 13 18.93 -15.15 -25.63
N LYS A 14 18.38 -16.25 -25.14
CA LYS A 14 18.05 -17.44 -25.92
C LYS A 14 16.53 -17.56 -26.05
N SER A 15 16.02 -17.84 -27.24
CA SER A 15 14.61 -18.13 -27.45
C SER A 15 14.41 -19.65 -27.41
N ALA A 16 13.41 -20.10 -26.67
CA ALA A 16 13.06 -21.53 -26.58
C ALA A 16 11.55 -21.69 -26.35
N ARG A 17 11.03 -22.88 -26.66
CA ARG A 17 9.76 -23.35 -26.14
C ARG A 17 10.04 -24.16 -24.87
N ILE A 18 9.36 -23.81 -23.78
CA ILE A 18 9.59 -24.42 -22.48
C ILE A 18 8.30 -25.10 -22.02
N PRO A 19 8.37 -26.36 -21.59
CA PRO A 19 7.24 -27.04 -20.96
C PRO A 19 6.75 -26.28 -19.74
N ILE A 20 5.42 -26.18 -19.59
CA ILE A 20 4.80 -25.37 -18.53
C ILE A 20 5.12 -25.93 -17.12
N ASP A 21 5.30 -27.24 -16.99
CA ASP A 21 5.69 -27.91 -15.74
C ASP A 21 7.10 -27.54 -15.24
N LYS A 22 7.96 -27.02 -16.14
CA LYS A 22 9.30 -26.53 -15.80
C LYS A 22 9.38 -25.03 -15.48
N LEU A 23 8.24 -24.36 -15.50
CA LEU A 23 8.11 -22.93 -15.23
C LEU A 23 7.56 -22.71 -13.82
N HIS A 24 8.34 -22.02 -13.00
CA HIS A 24 8.00 -21.68 -11.63
C HIS A 24 7.85 -20.16 -11.49
N ASP A 25 7.02 -19.72 -10.57
CA ASP A 25 6.97 -18.31 -10.21
C ASP A 25 8.28 -17.91 -9.52
N PHE A 26 8.67 -16.65 -9.73
CA PHE A 26 9.84 -16.08 -9.04
C PHE A 26 9.55 -15.99 -7.54
N ASP A 27 10.50 -16.46 -6.73
CA ASP A 27 10.39 -16.50 -5.28
C ASP A 27 10.08 -15.09 -4.69
N GLY A 28 9.00 -15.00 -3.92
CA GLY A 28 8.53 -13.73 -3.37
C GLY A 28 7.89 -12.77 -4.38
N HIS A 29 7.44 -13.27 -5.54
CA HIS A 29 6.79 -12.43 -6.57
C HIS A 29 5.63 -11.62 -5.97
N PRO A 30 5.68 -10.27 -5.98
CA PRO A 30 4.77 -9.43 -5.23
C PRO A 30 3.40 -9.23 -5.90
N PHE A 31 3.29 -9.49 -7.21
CA PHE A 31 2.10 -9.16 -8.00
C PHE A 31 1.17 -10.36 -8.13
N LYS A 32 -0.08 -10.17 -7.73
CA LYS A 32 -1.11 -11.22 -7.79
C LYS A 32 -1.64 -11.40 -9.22
N VAL A 33 -1.91 -12.63 -9.59
CA VAL A 33 -2.66 -12.96 -10.81
C VAL A 33 -4.08 -13.28 -10.40
N THR A 34 -5.05 -12.49 -10.86
CA THR A 34 -6.47 -12.65 -10.54
C THR A 34 -7.21 -13.20 -11.74
N ASP A 35 -8.16 -14.10 -11.49
CA ASP A 35 -9.13 -14.56 -12.47
C ASP A 35 -10.29 -13.54 -12.54
N ASN A 36 -10.40 -12.89 -13.69
CA ASN A 36 -11.43 -11.92 -14.01
C ASN A 36 -11.76 -11.98 -15.51
N GLU A 37 -12.74 -11.21 -15.98
CA GLU A 37 -13.15 -11.16 -17.40
C GLU A 37 -11.98 -10.89 -18.36
N ASP A 38 -11.02 -10.06 -17.97
CA ASP A 38 -9.83 -9.80 -18.81
C ASP A 38 -8.88 -11.00 -18.86
N MET A 39 -8.87 -11.84 -17.85
CA MET A 39 -8.16 -13.11 -17.88
C MET A 39 -8.87 -14.09 -18.82
N ASP A 40 -10.18 -14.15 -18.81
CA ASP A 40 -10.96 -15.03 -19.69
C ASP A 40 -10.75 -14.64 -21.17
N LYS A 41 -10.78 -13.35 -21.49
CA LYS A 41 -10.44 -12.84 -22.84
C LYS A 41 -9.02 -13.22 -23.24
N LEU A 42 -8.07 -13.16 -22.30
CA LEU A 42 -6.68 -13.55 -22.57
C LEU A 42 -6.56 -15.06 -22.83
N VAL A 43 -7.30 -15.90 -22.08
CA VAL A 43 -7.36 -17.35 -22.32
C VAL A 43 -7.89 -17.66 -23.71
N GLU A 44 -8.99 -17.02 -24.14
CA GLU A 44 -9.54 -17.20 -25.47
C GLU A 44 -8.58 -16.74 -26.59
N SER A 45 -7.95 -15.58 -26.40
CA SER A 45 -6.93 -15.09 -27.35
C SER A 45 -5.77 -16.08 -27.49
N ILE A 46 -5.29 -16.65 -26.37
CA ILE A 46 -4.21 -17.64 -26.37
C ILE A 46 -4.65 -18.96 -27.05
N LYS A 47 -5.89 -19.39 -26.87
CA LYS A 47 -6.43 -20.57 -27.58
C LYS A 47 -6.45 -20.38 -29.10
N LEU A 48 -6.79 -19.17 -29.57
CA LEU A 48 -6.94 -18.87 -30.98
C LEU A 48 -5.61 -18.57 -31.68
N GLN A 49 -4.73 -17.82 -31.04
CA GLN A 49 -3.52 -17.26 -31.67
C GLN A 49 -2.22 -17.72 -31.02
N GLY A 50 -2.29 -18.44 -29.90
CA GLY A 50 -1.12 -18.76 -29.09
C GLY A 50 -0.57 -17.53 -28.35
N ILE A 51 0.63 -17.65 -27.83
CA ILE A 51 1.34 -16.56 -27.16
C ILE A 51 2.15 -15.78 -28.18
N ILE A 52 1.73 -14.55 -28.49
CA ILE A 52 2.43 -13.66 -29.44
C ILE A 52 3.71 -13.11 -28.80
N ASN A 53 3.61 -12.60 -27.58
CA ASN A 53 4.74 -12.05 -26.84
C ASN A 53 5.32 -13.10 -25.89
N PRO A 54 6.56 -13.60 -26.11
CA PRO A 54 7.16 -14.62 -25.26
C PRO A 54 7.23 -14.22 -23.78
N LEU A 55 7.26 -15.21 -22.89
CA LEU A 55 7.56 -14.99 -21.49
C LEU A 55 9.05 -14.61 -21.34
N ILE A 56 9.37 -13.86 -20.28
CA ILE A 56 10.76 -13.61 -19.88
C ILE A 56 11.05 -14.50 -18.68
N VAL A 57 12.10 -15.32 -18.78
CA VAL A 57 12.47 -16.28 -17.77
C VAL A 57 13.98 -16.25 -17.51
N ARG A 58 14.41 -16.74 -16.36
CA ARG A 58 15.78 -17.11 -16.08
C ARG A 58 15.88 -18.57 -15.73
N GLN A 59 17.04 -19.18 -15.92
CA GLN A 59 17.30 -20.51 -15.39
C GLN A 59 17.35 -20.45 -13.85
N LYS A 60 16.67 -21.39 -13.19
CA LYS A 60 16.67 -21.49 -11.74
C LYS A 60 18.05 -21.93 -11.25
N ASP A 61 18.52 -21.36 -10.14
CA ASP A 61 19.83 -21.68 -9.60
C ASP A 61 19.96 -23.17 -9.27
N ASN A 62 21.13 -23.74 -9.53
CA ASN A 62 21.46 -25.16 -9.31
C ASN A 62 20.59 -26.17 -10.09
N THR A 63 19.89 -25.76 -11.14
CA THR A 63 19.13 -26.63 -12.03
C THR A 63 19.60 -26.46 -13.46
N THR A 64 19.43 -27.49 -14.30
CA THR A 64 19.75 -27.43 -15.73
C THR A 64 18.53 -27.18 -16.61
N ASP A 65 17.32 -27.39 -16.07
CA ASP A 65 16.13 -27.56 -16.87
C ASP A 65 14.85 -26.97 -16.21
N GLU A 66 15.02 -26.19 -15.16
CA GLU A 66 13.95 -25.46 -14.50
C GLU A 66 14.17 -23.95 -14.64
N TYR A 67 13.06 -23.20 -14.76
CA TYR A 67 13.09 -21.78 -15.04
C TYR A 67 12.16 -21.02 -14.11
N GLU A 68 12.57 -19.82 -13.72
CA GLU A 68 11.75 -18.87 -12.98
C GLU A 68 11.23 -17.78 -13.91
N VAL A 69 9.93 -17.49 -13.83
CA VAL A 69 9.28 -16.49 -14.65
C VAL A 69 9.51 -15.11 -14.06
N ILE A 70 10.10 -14.22 -14.86
CA ILE A 70 10.37 -12.82 -14.50
C ILE A 70 9.24 -11.92 -14.98
N SER A 71 8.74 -12.16 -16.20
CA SER A 71 7.63 -11.40 -16.77
C SER A 71 6.72 -12.30 -17.62
N GLY A 72 5.42 -12.08 -17.46
CA GLY A 72 4.41 -12.84 -18.20
C GLY A 72 3.58 -13.82 -17.36
N HIS A 73 3.52 -13.66 -16.03
CA HIS A 73 2.75 -14.52 -15.13
C HIS A 73 1.27 -14.66 -15.54
N ARG A 74 0.62 -13.56 -15.98
CA ARG A 74 -0.75 -13.63 -16.52
C ARG A 74 -0.84 -14.50 -17.77
N ARG A 75 0.15 -14.42 -18.68
CA ARG A 75 0.22 -15.26 -19.88
C ARG A 75 0.47 -16.73 -19.54
N LEU A 76 1.34 -16.99 -18.58
CA LEU A 76 1.57 -18.36 -18.08
C LEU A 76 0.28 -18.93 -17.46
N HIS A 77 -0.39 -18.17 -16.59
CA HIS A 77 -1.65 -18.59 -15.98
C HIS A 77 -2.74 -18.87 -17.03
N ALA A 78 -2.93 -17.95 -17.97
CA ALA A 78 -3.87 -18.13 -19.06
C ALA A 78 -3.53 -19.32 -19.95
N SER A 79 -2.24 -19.61 -20.19
CA SER A 79 -1.78 -20.77 -20.96
C SER A 79 -2.10 -22.10 -20.27
N LYS A 80 -1.93 -22.16 -18.94
CA LYS A 80 -2.36 -23.31 -18.14
C LYS A 80 -3.86 -23.56 -18.27
N ARG A 81 -4.67 -22.50 -18.16
CA ARG A 81 -6.14 -22.57 -18.35
C ARG A 81 -6.53 -22.90 -19.79
N ALA A 82 -5.74 -22.48 -20.77
CA ALA A 82 -5.97 -22.80 -22.18
C ALA A 82 -5.57 -24.25 -22.56
N GLY A 83 -4.91 -24.99 -21.65
CA GLY A 83 -4.48 -26.39 -21.87
C GLY A 83 -3.22 -26.51 -22.73
N LEU A 84 -2.38 -25.47 -22.81
CA LEU A 84 -1.10 -25.56 -23.49
C LEU A 84 -0.11 -26.38 -22.66
N THR A 85 0.73 -27.19 -23.34
CA THR A 85 1.79 -27.97 -22.71
C THR A 85 3.12 -27.24 -22.66
N GLU A 86 3.36 -26.31 -23.57
CA GLU A 86 4.58 -25.52 -23.70
C GLU A 86 4.29 -24.08 -24.11
N VAL A 87 5.18 -23.17 -23.74
CA VAL A 87 5.06 -21.75 -24.06
C VAL A 87 6.36 -21.18 -24.63
N PRO A 88 6.31 -20.19 -25.54
CA PRO A 88 7.50 -19.50 -26.01
C PRO A 88 8.07 -18.61 -24.91
N ALA A 89 9.37 -18.69 -24.69
CA ALA A 89 10.07 -17.93 -23.67
C ALA A 89 11.42 -17.39 -24.17
N LEU A 90 11.83 -16.26 -23.59
CA LEU A 90 13.16 -15.67 -23.73
C LEU A 90 13.91 -15.92 -22.42
N ILE A 91 14.98 -16.71 -22.50
CA ILE A 91 15.82 -17.06 -21.37
C ILE A 91 16.92 -16.00 -21.25
N TYR A 92 16.96 -15.29 -20.15
CA TYR A 92 18.01 -14.32 -19.83
C TYR A 92 18.96 -14.88 -18.77
N PRO A 93 20.28 -14.65 -18.89
CA PRO A 93 21.26 -15.07 -17.88
C PRO A 93 21.27 -14.08 -16.71
N TYR A 94 20.14 -13.91 -16.06
CA TYR A 94 20.03 -13.06 -14.86
C TYR A 94 20.46 -13.81 -13.62
N THR A 95 21.20 -13.14 -12.75
CA THR A 95 21.36 -13.57 -11.36
C THR A 95 20.03 -13.39 -10.62
N LYS A 96 19.86 -14.01 -9.45
CA LYS A 96 18.65 -13.87 -8.63
C LYS A 96 18.35 -12.39 -8.32
N THR A 97 19.39 -11.62 -8.00
CA THR A 97 19.28 -10.18 -7.70
C THR A 97 18.82 -9.36 -8.92
N GLU A 98 19.40 -9.60 -10.09
CA GLU A 98 19.00 -8.91 -11.32
C GLU A 98 17.58 -9.28 -11.73
N ALA A 99 17.18 -10.53 -11.54
CA ALA A 99 15.83 -10.99 -11.81
C ALA A 99 14.81 -10.31 -10.88
N ALA A 100 15.11 -10.18 -9.59
CA ALA A 100 14.26 -9.47 -8.65
C ALA A 100 14.00 -8.01 -9.08
N ILE A 101 15.05 -7.30 -9.52
CA ILE A 101 14.90 -5.95 -10.06
C ILE A 101 14.04 -5.95 -11.32
N ALA A 102 14.30 -6.87 -12.26
CA ALA A 102 13.56 -6.96 -13.52
C ALA A 102 12.06 -7.31 -13.31
N VAL A 103 11.74 -8.18 -12.33
CA VAL A 103 10.35 -8.48 -11.92
C VAL A 103 9.64 -7.21 -11.49
N VAL A 104 10.27 -6.41 -10.63
CA VAL A 104 9.67 -5.18 -10.12
C VAL A 104 9.52 -4.16 -11.24
N ASP A 105 10.56 -3.89 -12.02
CA ASP A 105 10.56 -2.87 -13.09
C ASP A 105 9.51 -3.16 -14.16
N SER A 106 9.34 -4.44 -14.53
CA SER A 106 8.34 -4.84 -15.54
C SER A 106 6.89 -4.63 -15.08
N ASN A 107 6.65 -4.40 -13.79
CA ASN A 107 5.31 -4.31 -13.21
C ASN A 107 4.99 -2.94 -12.59
N LEU A 108 5.99 -2.14 -12.21
CA LEU A 108 5.79 -0.81 -11.58
C LEU A 108 5.11 0.23 -12.49
N HIS A 109 5.07 -0.01 -13.80
CA HIS A 109 4.41 0.87 -14.77
C HIS A 109 2.96 0.47 -15.08
N ARG A 110 2.36 -0.47 -14.33
CA ARG A 110 0.95 -0.82 -14.48
C ARG A 110 0.07 0.33 -13.99
N GLU A 111 -1.06 0.57 -14.67
CA GLU A 111 -2.01 1.63 -14.30
C GLU A 111 -2.60 1.44 -12.89
N ARG A 112 -2.78 0.21 -12.46
CA ARG A 112 -3.29 -0.12 -11.12
C ARG A 112 -2.39 -1.16 -10.46
N ILE A 113 -1.78 -0.76 -9.36
CA ILE A 113 -0.97 -1.60 -8.49
C ILE A 113 -1.55 -1.46 -7.08
N LEU A 114 -1.85 -2.57 -6.44
CA LEU A 114 -2.37 -2.57 -5.07
C LEU A 114 -1.30 -2.04 -4.09
N PRO A 115 -1.71 -1.40 -2.99
CA PRO A 115 -0.78 -0.96 -1.94
C PRO A 115 0.12 -2.07 -1.42
N SER A 116 -0.41 -3.29 -1.23
CA SER A 116 0.35 -4.46 -0.83
C SER A 116 1.40 -4.84 -1.88
N GLU A 117 1.03 -4.87 -3.16
CA GLU A 117 1.94 -5.20 -4.26
C GLU A 117 3.09 -4.18 -4.34
N LYS A 118 2.80 -2.88 -4.21
CA LYS A 118 3.82 -1.82 -4.12
C LYS A 118 4.74 -2.02 -2.93
N ALA A 119 4.19 -2.36 -1.77
CA ALA A 119 4.95 -2.57 -0.55
C ALA A 119 6.00 -3.67 -0.71
N PHE A 120 5.58 -4.84 -1.17
CA PHE A 120 6.48 -5.97 -1.40
C PHE A 120 7.43 -5.75 -2.58
N ALA A 121 6.99 -5.08 -3.66
CA ALA A 121 7.83 -4.73 -4.79
C ALA A 121 8.96 -3.79 -4.38
N TYR A 122 8.67 -2.72 -3.64
CA TYR A 122 9.70 -1.81 -3.15
C TYR A 122 10.65 -2.47 -2.17
N LYS A 123 10.15 -3.34 -1.29
CA LYS A 123 11.00 -4.12 -0.38
C LYS A 123 11.95 -5.01 -1.16
N MET A 124 11.44 -5.80 -2.11
CA MET A 124 12.22 -6.69 -2.97
C MET A 124 13.29 -5.92 -3.74
N LYS A 125 12.94 -4.83 -4.42
CA LYS A 125 13.89 -3.99 -5.17
C LYS A 125 14.95 -3.37 -4.27
N MET A 126 14.56 -2.87 -3.08
CA MET A 126 15.50 -2.32 -2.12
C MET A 126 16.50 -3.36 -1.62
N GLU A 127 16.04 -4.58 -1.33
CA GLU A 127 16.93 -5.69 -0.90
C GLU A 127 17.87 -6.10 -2.03
N ALA A 128 17.36 -6.27 -3.24
CA ALA A 128 18.16 -6.60 -4.41
C ALA A 128 19.25 -5.57 -4.72
N LEU A 129 18.91 -4.28 -4.71
CA LEU A 129 19.87 -3.20 -4.94
C LEU A 129 20.96 -3.13 -3.86
N LYS A 130 20.63 -3.45 -2.60
CA LYS A 130 21.62 -3.54 -1.53
C LYS A 130 22.59 -4.70 -1.73
N GLU A 131 22.10 -5.86 -2.16
CA GLU A 131 22.96 -7.02 -2.45
C GLU A 131 23.86 -6.74 -3.65
N GLN A 132 23.34 -6.08 -4.67
CA GLN A 132 24.14 -5.67 -5.82
C GLN A 132 25.25 -4.68 -5.42
N GLY A 133 24.96 -3.69 -4.56
CA GLY A 133 25.94 -2.76 -4.02
C GLY A 133 27.09 -3.46 -3.27
N LYS A 134 26.77 -4.44 -2.42
CA LYS A 134 27.79 -5.21 -1.68
C LYS A 134 28.76 -5.98 -2.60
N ARG A 135 28.30 -6.48 -3.74
CA ARG A 135 29.15 -7.18 -4.73
C ARG A 135 30.06 -6.24 -5.50
N THR A 136 29.66 -4.98 -5.68
CA THR A 136 30.45 -3.96 -6.40
C THR A 136 31.51 -3.34 -5.50
N ASP A 137 31.37 -3.36 -4.16
CA ASP A 137 32.27 -2.79 -3.17
C ASP A 137 33.61 -3.55 -3.02
N LEU A 138 33.79 -4.69 -3.66
CA LEU A 138 35.08 -5.35 -3.75
C LEU A 138 36.10 -4.58 -4.65
N THR A 139 35.66 -3.53 -5.34
CA THR A 139 36.51 -2.79 -6.29
C THR A 139 36.46 -1.27 -6.18
N LEU A 140 35.49 -0.63 -5.52
CA LEU A 140 35.43 0.84 -5.38
C LEU A 140 34.50 1.29 -4.24
N SER A 141 35.08 2.00 -3.27
CA SER A 141 34.36 2.60 -2.14
C SER A 141 33.24 3.56 -2.56
N GLN A 142 32.00 3.15 -2.39
CA GLN A 142 30.85 4.00 -2.03
C GLN A 142 29.69 3.11 -1.63
N VAL A 143 29.51 2.97 -0.32
CA VAL A 143 28.30 2.35 0.27
C VAL A 143 27.10 3.19 -0.13
N ALA A 144 26.29 2.71 -1.08
CA ALA A 144 24.96 3.26 -1.31
C ALA A 144 24.15 3.09 -0.03
N THR A 145 23.85 4.18 0.66
CA THR A 145 23.06 4.13 1.90
C THR A 145 21.63 3.71 1.57
N LYS A 146 20.88 3.17 2.55
CA LYS A 146 19.45 2.86 2.41
C LYS A 146 18.65 4.05 1.84
N SER A 147 19.11 5.26 2.17
CA SER A 147 18.53 6.53 1.71
C SER A 147 18.66 6.73 0.21
N ASP A 148 19.83 6.38 -0.37
CA ASP A 148 20.08 6.59 -1.80
C ASP A 148 19.29 5.61 -2.66
N THR A 149 19.16 4.36 -2.20
CA THR A 149 18.36 3.31 -2.87
C THR A 149 16.87 3.67 -2.91
N ALA A 150 16.30 4.12 -1.77
CA ALA A 150 14.90 4.54 -1.72
C ALA A 150 14.64 5.78 -2.60
N THR A 151 15.60 6.70 -2.67
CA THR A 151 15.53 7.86 -3.56
C THR A 151 15.55 7.46 -5.04
N ALA A 152 16.36 6.46 -5.40
CA ALA A 152 16.41 5.93 -6.76
C ALA A 152 15.06 5.29 -7.15
N ILE A 153 14.48 4.43 -6.29
CA ILE A 153 13.18 3.83 -6.50
C ILE A 153 12.11 4.92 -6.65
N GLY A 154 12.09 5.92 -5.75
CA GLY A 154 11.11 7.00 -5.79
C GLY A 154 11.17 7.83 -7.07
N LYS A 155 12.36 8.09 -7.61
CA LYS A 155 12.52 8.79 -8.90
C LYS A 155 11.92 8.03 -10.07
N GLU A 156 12.05 6.71 -10.10
CA GLU A 156 11.50 5.87 -11.16
C GLU A 156 9.96 5.80 -11.11
N THR A 157 9.40 5.84 -9.90
CA THR A 157 7.95 5.70 -9.66
C THR A 157 7.25 7.05 -9.48
N ASN A 158 7.97 8.16 -9.60
CA ASN A 158 7.48 9.51 -9.33
C ASN A 158 6.92 9.68 -7.91
N GLU A 159 7.57 9.04 -6.94
CA GLU A 159 7.23 9.09 -5.51
C GLU A 159 8.39 9.69 -4.69
N SER A 160 8.06 10.23 -3.51
CA SER A 160 9.11 10.68 -2.59
C SER A 160 9.80 9.48 -1.92
N ARG A 161 11.05 9.66 -1.51
CA ARG A 161 11.78 8.69 -0.69
C ARG A 161 10.97 8.21 0.52
N ASP A 162 10.33 9.16 1.21
CA ASP A 162 9.56 8.85 2.41
C ASP A 162 8.29 8.04 2.07
N GLN A 163 7.69 8.28 0.91
CA GLN A 163 6.56 7.48 0.43
C GLN A 163 6.98 6.03 0.14
N VAL A 164 8.16 5.81 -0.45
CA VAL A 164 8.71 4.46 -0.64
C VAL A 164 8.87 3.73 0.71
N PHE A 165 9.42 4.38 1.74
CA PHE A 165 9.52 3.77 3.07
C PHE A 165 8.17 3.50 3.71
N ARG A 166 7.18 4.37 3.50
CA ARG A 166 5.80 4.15 4.00
C ARG A 166 5.17 2.91 3.38
N TYR A 167 5.33 2.70 2.06
CA TYR A 167 4.87 1.47 1.43
C TYR A 167 5.61 0.26 1.99
N ILE A 168 6.93 0.28 2.04
CA ILE A 168 7.71 -0.84 2.59
C ILE A 168 7.26 -1.18 4.02
N ARG A 169 6.89 -0.17 4.81
CA ARG A 169 6.41 -0.40 6.17
C ARG A 169 5.15 -1.26 6.23
N LEU A 170 4.29 -1.20 5.23
CA LEU A 170 3.07 -2.04 5.16
C LEU A 170 3.38 -3.54 5.15
N THR A 171 4.58 -3.96 4.75
CA THR A 171 4.97 -5.39 4.78
C THR A 171 5.05 -5.98 6.19
N ASN A 172 4.90 -5.15 7.24
CA ASN A 172 4.83 -5.61 8.63
C ASN A 172 3.37 -5.76 9.13
N LEU A 173 2.38 -5.51 8.29
CA LEU A 173 0.99 -5.81 8.60
C LEU A 173 0.70 -7.29 8.39
N ILE A 174 -0.20 -7.84 9.22
CA ILE A 174 -0.78 -9.17 8.97
C ILE A 174 -1.58 -9.15 7.66
N PRO A 175 -1.71 -10.31 6.98
CA PRO A 175 -2.37 -10.39 5.67
C PRO A 175 -3.79 -9.80 5.66
N GLU A 176 -4.56 -10.00 6.73
CA GLU A 176 -5.95 -9.56 6.86
C GLU A 176 -6.04 -8.01 6.90
N LEU A 177 -5.19 -7.34 7.69
CA LEU A 177 -5.13 -5.89 7.72
C LEU A 177 -4.62 -5.31 6.39
N LEU A 178 -3.66 -5.97 5.77
CA LEU A 178 -3.13 -5.56 4.47
C LEU A 178 -4.19 -5.69 3.37
N GLN A 179 -5.06 -6.70 3.44
CA GLN A 179 -6.20 -6.83 2.54
C GLN A 179 -7.17 -5.66 2.70
N LEU A 180 -7.47 -5.21 3.94
CA LEU A 180 -8.32 -4.03 4.16
C LEU A 180 -7.71 -2.74 3.57
N VAL A 181 -6.37 -2.67 3.46
CA VAL A 181 -5.69 -1.56 2.77
C VAL A 181 -5.85 -1.67 1.26
N ASP A 182 -5.75 -2.86 0.69
CA ASP A 182 -5.96 -3.12 -0.74
C ASP A 182 -7.41 -2.85 -1.16
N GLU A 183 -8.38 -3.10 -0.26
CA GLU A 183 -9.81 -2.81 -0.42
C GLU A 183 -10.17 -1.33 -0.15
N GLU A 184 -9.19 -0.48 0.11
CA GLU A 184 -9.36 0.95 0.45
C GLU A 184 -10.20 1.21 1.73
N ARG A 185 -10.48 0.19 2.54
CA ARG A 185 -11.18 0.32 3.82
C ARG A 185 -10.32 0.95 4.90
N ILE A 186 -9.00 0.75 4.83
CA ILE A 186 -8.01 1.44 5.66
C ILE A 186 -7.10 2.24 4.74
N ALA A 187 -7.04 3.56 4.92
CA ALA A 187 -6.16 4.43 4.15
C ALA A 187 -4.68 4.18 4.47
N LEU A 188 -3.78 4.49 3.52
CA LEU A 188 -2.34 4.26 3.65
C LEU A 188 -1.75 4.85 4.95
N THR A 189 -2.15 6.05 5.34
CA THR A 189 -1.56 6.73 6.52
C THR A 189 -1.89 6.03 7.84
N PRO A 190 -3.16 5.72 8.17
CA PRO A 190 -3.47 4.86 9.31
C PRO A 190 -2.78 3.50 9.25
N ALA A 191 -2.75 2.83 8.09
CA ALA A 191 -2.12 1.54 7.92
C ALA A 191 -0.63 1.54 8.28
N VAL A 192 0.11 2.59 7.88
CA VAL A 192 1.51 2.77 8.29
C VAL A 192 1.65 2.90 9.81
N GLU A 193 0.74 3.59 10.49
CA GLU A 193 0.77 3.68 11.97
C GLU A 193 0.46 2.32 12.62
N LEU A 194 -0.49 1.56 12.08
CA LEU A 194 -0.83 0.21 12.57
C LEU A 194 0.30 -0.80 12.39
N SER A 195 1.14 -0.63 11.38
CA SER A 195 2.30 -1.52 11.13
C SER A 195 3.39 -1.45 12.22
N TYR A 196 3.24 -0.58 13.21
CA TYR A 196 4.10 -0.53 14.41
C TYR A 196 3.58 -1.40 15.56
N LEU A 197 2.37 -1.92 15.49
CA LEU A 197 1.80 -2.86 16.44
C LEU A 197 2.50 -4.21 16.31
N THR A 198 2.58 -4.95 17.42
CA THR A 198 3.02 -6.36 17.38
C THR A 198 2.01 -7.20 16.63
N GLU A 199 2.42 -8.36 16.17
CA GLU A 199 1.55 -9.27 15.42
C GLU A 199 0.29 -9.66 16.23
N GLN A 200 0.42 -9.94 17.53
CA GLN A 200 -0.72 -10.24 18.41
C GLN A 200 -1.68 -9.05 18.52
N GLU A 201 -1.16 -7.83 18.71
CA GLU A 201 -1.99 -6.61 18.79
C GLU A 201 -2.72 -6.33 17.47
N GLN A 202 -2.13 -6.71 16.33
CA GLN A 202 -2.77 -6.61 15.03
C GLN A 202 -3.94 -7.60 14.89
N TYR A 203 -3.80 -8.84 15.38
CA TYR A 203 -4.91 -9.80 15.43
C TYR A 203 -6.03 -9.34 16.37
N ASP A 204 -5.69 -8.81 17.55
CA ASP A 204 -6.67 -8.27 18.49
C ASP A 204 -7.43 -7.08 17.86
N LEU A 205 -6.72 -6.23 17.11
CA LEU A 205 -7.34 -5.14 16.35
C LEU A 205 -8.24 -5.67 15.24
N MET A 206 -7.81 -6.68 14.50
CA MET A 206 -8.62 -7.28 13.42
C MET A 206 -9.93 -7.84 13.99
N SER A 207 -9.87 -8.57 15.10
CA SER A 207 -11.07 -9.08 15.79
C SER A 207 -12.02 -7.95 16.20
N THR A 208 -11.47 -6.81 16.65
CA THR A 208 -12.27 -5.62 17.00
C THR A 208 -12.89 -4.96 15.76
N ILE A 209 -12.17 -4.90 14.64
CA ILE A 209 -12.70 -4.37 13.37
C ILE A 209 -13.88 -5.21 12.88
N GLU A 210 -13.79 -6.53 13.02
CA GLU A 210 -14.86 -7.45 12.60
C GLU A 210 -16.09 -7.36 13.52
N SER A 211 -15.90 -7.26 14.84
CA SER A 211 -17.01 -7.18 15.79
C SER A 211 -17.77 -5.86 15.74
N GLU A 212 -17.06 -4.75 15.52
CA GLU A 212 -17.62 -3.39 15.54
C GLU A 212 -17.94 -2.87 14.12
N ASP A 213 -17.62 -3.63 13.07
CA ASP A 213 -17.72 -3.23 11.66
C ASP A 213 -17.16 -1.82 11.40
N CYS A 214 -16.04 -1.50 12.03
CA CYS A 214 -15.42 -0.19 11.91
C CYS A 214 -13.90 -0.28 11.75
N THR A 215 -13.34 0.56 10.88
CA THR A 215 -11.89 0.66 10.68
C THR A 215 -11.30 1.84 11.44
N PRO A 216 -10.04 1.78 11.92
CA PRO A 216 -9.47 2.86 12.71
C PRO A 216 -9.23 4.13 11.88
N SER A 217 -9.56 5.27 12.45
CA SER A 217 -9.15 6.59 11.95
C SER A 217 -7.66 6.81 12.19
N LEU A 218 -7.07 7.84 11.53
CA LEU A 218 -5.66 8.18 11.75
C LEU A 218 -5.36 8.48 13.23
N SER A 219 -6.23 9.22 13.92
CA SER A 219 -6.04 9.56 15.33
C SER A 219 -6.09 8.33 16.23
N GLN A 220 -6.99 7.39 15.96
CA GLN A 220 -7.07 6.11 16.66
C GLN A 220 -5.82 5.27 16.40
N ALA A 221 -5.38 5.12 15.13
CA ALA A 221 -4.17 4.39 14.78
C ALA A 221 -2.91 4.95 15.46
N GLN A 222 -2.77 6.28 15.53
CA GLN A 222 -1.66 6.93 16.24
C GLN A 222 -1.70 6.67 17.75
N ARG A 223 -2.88 6.62 18.36
CA ARG A 223 -3.03 6.30 19.80
C ARG A 223 -2.70 4.84 20.06
N LEU A 224 -3.20 3.91 19.22
CA LEU A 224 -2.87 2.49 19.32
C LEU A 224 -1.36 2.28 19.25
N LYS A 225 -0.69 2.91 18.26
CA LYS A 225 0.78 2.87 18.15
C LYS A 225 1.47 3.37 19.42
N LYS A 226 1.05 4.50 19.99
CA LYS A 226 1.65 5.03 21.22
C LYS A 226 1.49 4.07 22.40
N LEU A 227 0.32 3.44 22.55
CA LEU A 227 0.06 2.45 23.58
C LEU A 227 0.88 1.18 23.39
N SER A 228 1.03 0.71 22.16
CA SER A 228 1.89 -0.42 21.79
C SER A 228 3.35 -0.12 22.13
N GLN A 229 3.87 1.04 21.72
CA GLN A 229 5.25 1.46 22.03
C GLN A 229 5.52 1.62 23.53
N ALA A 230 4.49 1.95 24.32
CA ALA A 230 4.55 2.00 25.78
C ALA A 230 4.43 0.60 26.43
N GLY A 231 4.21 -0.47 25.66
CA GLY A 231 4.00 -1.82 26.17
C GLY A 231 2.72 -2.00 26.98
N THR A 232 1.73 -1.12 26.78
CA THR A 232 0.49 -1.09 27.59
C THR A 232 -0.76 -1.42 26.77
N LEU A 233 -0.63 -1.69 25.47
CA LEU A 233 -1.76 -2.03 24.61
C LEU A 233 -2.24 -3.46 24.92
N ASN A 234 -3.55 -3.63 24.98
CA ASN A 234 -4.24 -4.92 25.10
C ASN A 234 -5.59 -4.83 24.39
N ALA A 235 -6.31 -5.96 24.29
CA ALA A 235 -7.59 -6.04 23.60
C ALA A 235 -8.64 -5.07 24.14
N ASP A 236 -8.74 -4.90 25.49
CA ASP A 236 -9.69 -3.97 26.11
C ASP A 236 -9.43 -2.52 25.70
N LYS A 237 -8.15 -2.12 25.64
CA LYS A 237 -7.77 -0.77 25.22
C LYS A 237 -7.97 -0.56 23.73
N ILE A 238 -7.74 -1.58 22.90
CA ILE A 238 -8.04 -1.54 21.47
C ILE A 238 -9.53 -1.28 21.30
N PHE A 239 -10.37 -2.09 21.96
CA PHE A 239 -11.83 -1.91 21.93
C PHE A 239 -12.24 -0.51 22.39
N ALA A 240 -11.72 -0.04 23.53
CA ALA A 240 -12.03 1.29 24.06
C ALA A 240 -11.66 2.42 23.07
N VAL A 241 -10.50 2.33 22.39
CA VAL A 241 -10.08 3.32 21.39
C VAL A 241 -10.96 3.24 20.13
N MET A 242 -11.35 2.03 19.72
CA MET A 242 -12.14 1.82 18.50
C MET A 242 -13.61 2.22 18.67
N SER A 243 -14.20 2.03 19.87
CA SER A 243 -15.58 2.40 20.19
C SER A 243 -15.80 3.90 20.38
N GLU A 244 -14.74 4.72 20.38
CA GLU A 244 -14.89 6.17 20.48
C GLU A 244 -15.50 6.78 19.21
N GLU A 245 -16.43 7.71 19.38
CA GLU A 245 -16.97 8.50 18.24
C GLU A 245 -15.84 9.16 17.46
N LYS A 246 -15.78 8.87 16.16
CA LYS A 246 -14.81 9.49 15.26
C LYS A 246 -15.09 10.99 15.15
N GLY A 247 -14.04 11.80 15.18
CA GLY A 247 -14.16 13.25 15.14
C GLY A 247 -14.93 13.81 13.93
N ASN A 248 -15.03 13.07 12.82
CA ASN A 248 -15.82 13.41 11.64
C ASN A 248 -17.30 12.99 11.75
N GLN A 249 -17.67 12.16 12.73
CA GLN A 249 -19.06 11.79 13.03
C GLN A 249 -19.73 12.75 14.00
N LYS A 250 -18.97 13.63 14.68
CA LYS A 250 -19.53 14.68 15.51
C LYS A 250 -20.19 15.72 14.63
N GLU A 251 -21.47 15.95 14.86
CA GLU A 251 -22.17 17.05 14.21
C GLU A 251 -21.42 18.36 14.46
N ARG A 252 -20.98 19.00 13.38
CA ARG A 252 -20.30 20.30 13.43
C ARG A 252 -21.07 21.26 12.56
N ILE A 253 -21.52 22.33 13.18
CA ILE A 253 -22.00 23.48 12.43
C ILE A 253 -20.80 24.40 12.25
N SER A 254 -20.37 24.61 11.01
CA SER A 254 -19.29 25.54 10.65
C SER A 254 -19.84 26.71 9.85
N PHE A 255 -19.44 27.89 10.23
CA PHE A 255 -19.73 29.10 9.45
C PHE A 255 -18.42 29.67 8.93
N PRO A 256 -18.37 30.21 7.69
CA PRO A 256 -17.21 30.96 7.24
C PRO A 256 -16.91 32.09 8.23
N TYR A 257 -15.66 32.16 8.70
CA TYR A 257 -15.28 33.17 9.70
C TYR A 257 -15.56 34.59 9.24
N GLU A 258 -15.36 34.88 7.97
CA GLU A 258 -15.63 36.19 7.32
C GLU A 258 -17.09 36.62 7.49
N ASP A 259 -18.05 35.70 7.36
CA ASP A 259 -19.49 35.99 7.47
C ASP A 259 -19.90 36.39 8.89
N ILE A 260 -19.23 35.84 9.88
CA ILE A 260 -19.51 36.12 11.29
C ILE A 260 -18.71 37.34 11.75
N ARG A 261 -17.46 37.44 11.30
CA ARG A 261 -16.49 38.45 11.73
C ARG A 261 -17.00 39.89 11.55
N ARG A 262 -17.80 40.17 10.53
CA ARG A 262 -18.38 41.50 10.24
C ARG A 262 -19.32 42.02 11.33
N PHE A 263 -19.86 41.13 12.18
CA PHE A 263 -20.78 41.52 13.26
C PHE A 263 -20.08 41.84 14.58
N PHE A 264 -18.76 41.66 14.66
CA PHE A 264 -17.98 41.83 15.89
C PHE A 264 -16.91 42.92 15.73
N PRO A 265 -16.53 43.60 16.84
CA PRO A 265 -15.48 44.65 16.82
C PRO A 265 -14.15 44.08 16.30
N LYS A 266 -13.38 44.93 15.61
CA LYS A 266 -12.05 44.51 15.08
C LYS A 266 -11.05 44.11 16.17
N SER A 267 -11.23 44.50 17.42
CA SER A 267 -10.39 44.13 18.54
C SER A 267 -10.64 42.71 19.08
N TYR A 268 -11.76 42.06 18.70
CA TYR A 268 -12.07 40.71 19.18
C TYR A 268 -11.17 39.69 18.53
N THR A 269 -10.59 38.78 19.37
CA THR A 269 -9.91 37.61 18.91
C THR A 269 -10.92 36.53 18.47
N GLN A 270 -10.47 35.47 17.80
CA GLN A 270 -11.31 34.34 17.40
C GLN A 270 -12.03 33.70 18.62
N LYS A 271 -11.35 33.67 19.77
CA LYS A 271 -11.88 33.16 21.04
C LYS A 271 -12.97 34.07 21.61
N ASP A 272 -12.79 35.38 21.48
CA ASP A 272 -13.78 36.35 21.95
C ASP A 272 -15.06 36.28 21.12
N VAL A 273 -14.93 36.15 19.80
CA VAL A 273 -16.06 35.93 18.89
C VAL A 273 -16.82 34.67 19.24
N TYR A 274 -16.11 33.54 19.46
CA TYR A 274 -16.72 32.26 19.86
C TYR A 274 -17.50 32.40 21.19
N ASN A 275 -16.90 33.00 22.22
CA ASN A 275 -17.53 33.18 23.52
C ASN A 275 -18.77 34.12 23.44
N ALA A 276 -18.69 35.14 22.62
CA ALA A 276 -19.82 36.08 22.40
C ALA A 276 -20.98 35.36 21.70
N ILE A 277 -20.72 34.52 20.70
CA ILE A 277 -21.74 33.71 20.02
C ILE A 277 -22.42 32.77 21.03
N LEU A 278 -21.66 32.04 21.84
CA LEU A 278 -22.23 31.15 22.86
C LEU A 278 -23.12 31.88 23.84
N LYS A 279 -22.71 33.07 24.28
CA LYS A 279 -23.52 33.93 25.15
C LYS A 279 -24.82 34.37 24.50
N LEU A 280 -24.79 34.83 23.25
CA LEU A 280 -25.98 35.26 22.50
C LEU A 280 -26.98 34.10 22.32
N ILE A 281 -26.49 32.91 21.99
CA ILE A 281 -27.34 31.70 21.84
C ILE A 281 -27.96 31.31 23.20
N GLY A 282 -27.20 31.37 24.28
CA GLY A 282 -27.69 31.11 25.64
C GLY A 282 -28.77 32.11 26.08
N ASP A 283 -28.56 33.40 25.83
CA ASP A 283 -29.52 34.44 26.16
C ASP A 283 -30.82 34.29 25.36
N ASP A 284 -30.75 33.95 24.07
CA ASP A 284 -31.92 33.67 23.23
C ASP A 284 -32.68 32.44 23.68
N HIS A 285 -31.99 31.36 24.05
CA HIS A 285 -32.59 30.15 24.61
C HIS A 285 -33.38 30.47 25.88
N MET A 286 -32.77 31.17 26.85
CA MET A 286 -33.43 31.58 28.10
C MET A 286 -34.65 32.50 27.82
N ARG A 287 -34.58 33.35 26.83
CA ARG A 287 -35.70 34.20 26.41
C ARG A 287 -36.86 33.40 25.88
N ARG A 288 -36.59 32.40 25.05
CA ARG A 288 -37.59 31.49 24.50
C ARG A 288 -38.24 30.63 25.60
N GLU A 289 -37.48 30.10 26.52
CA GLU A 289 -38.01 29.38 27.68
C GLU A 289 -38.95 30.20 28.54
N ARG A 290 -38.57 31.44 28.87
CA ARG A 290 -39.45 32.39 29.58
C ARG A 290 -40.74 32.66 28.84
N ALA A 291 -40.66 32.85 27.52
CA ALA A 291 -41.83 33.07 26.70
C ALA A 291 -42.77 31.83 26.62
N ARG A 292 -42.22 30.64 26.66
CA ARG A 292 -42.96 29.35 26.78
C ARG A 292 -43.70 29.26 28.11
N LYS A 293 -43.01 29.45 29.23
CA LYS A 293 -43.61 29.42 30.58
C LYS A 293 -44.78 30.40 30.71
N ASN A 294 -44.57 31.66 30.27
CA ASN A 294 -45.63 32.69 30.29
C ASN A 294 -46.83 32.39 29.35
N ARG A 295 -46.66 31.45 28.38
CA ARG A 295 -47.76 31.01 27.52
C ARG A 295 -48.58 29.83 28.12
N ASP A 296 -47.86 28.97 28.90
CA ASP A 296 -48.45 27.82 29.60
C ASP A 296 -49.16 28.20 30.89
N GLU A 297 -48.88 29.43 31.45
CA GLU A 297 -49.52 30.02 32.63
C GLU A 297 -50.75 30.90 32.29
N ARG A 298 -51.10 31.04 31.01
CA ARG A 298 -52.32 31.76 30.55
C ARG A 298 -53.36 30.78 29.97
#